data_0f8d40aad0d4fd033ce906babcbf2d76
#
_entry.id   0f8d40aad0d4fd033ce906babcbf2d76
#
_cell.length_a   1.000
_cell.length_b   1.000
_cell.length_c   1.000
_cell.angle_alpha   90.00
_cell.angle_beta   90.00
_cell.angle_gamma   90.00
#
_symmetry.space_group_name_H-M   'P 1'
#
loop_
_entity.id
_entity.type
_entity.pdbx_description
1 polymer ?
#
loop_
_entity_poly.entity_id
_entity_poly.type
_entity_poly.pdbx_seq_one_letter_code
_entity_poly.pdbx_strand_id
1 'polypeptide(L)'
;MQMYLAEEMVDMKRKTRLMNGDDVERALMRISHQIIEKNHGTEGICLIGIKTRGVPLAYRLQENIRKIENDAPPVGTLDITLYRDDLTDIAKEPQISGTDVPFPVTDKVVVLVDDVIYTARTARCALDAVMKLGRPSRVYLAVLIDRGHRELPIRADFVGKNIPTSKNEMVGVLIPPCDEELAVDLYEIGNIGCECI
;
A
#
# COMPACT_ATOMS: atom_id res chain seq x y z
N MET A 1 8.48 4.94 -18.44
CA MET A 1 8.41 5.30 -17.00
C MET A 1 9.61 4.64 -16.31
N GLN A 2 10.62 5.43 -15.94
CA GLN A 2 11.82 4.93 -15.27
C GLN A 2 11.53 4.87 -13.76
N MET A 3 11.40 3.67 -13.22
CA MET A 3 11.47 3.45 -11.76
C MET A 3 12.91 3.09 -11.41
N TYR A 4 13.52 3.88 -10.56
CA TYR A 4 14.83 3.55 -9.98
C TYR A 4 14.65 2.44 -8.94
N LEU A 5 14.92 1.21 -9.31
CA LEU A 5 15.38 0.18 -8.40
C LEU A 5 16.90 0.30 -8.38
N ALA A 6 17.52 0.33 -7.19
CA ALA A 6 18.93 0.58 -6.96
C ALA A 6 19.84 0.08 -8.12
N GLU A 7 20.44 1.02 -8.85
CA GLU A 7 21.57 0.91 -9.77
C GLU A 7 21.46 0.06 -11.06
N GLU A 8 20.33 -0.58 -11.38
CA GLU A 8 20.17 -1.22 -12.69
C GLU A 8 18.97 -0.68 -13.45
N MET A 9 19.18 -0.19 -14.68
CA MET A 9 18.10 0.16 -15.61
C MET A 9 17.41 -1.15 -16.02
N VAL A 10 16.31 -1.47 -15.37
CA VAL A 10 15.49 -2.64 -15.74
C VAL A 10 14.56 -2.22 -16.87
N ASP A 11 14.71 -2.88 -18.04
CA ASP A 11 13.76 -2.71 -19.14
C ASP A 11 12.43 -3.37 -18.77
N MET A 12 11.41 -2.55 -18.47
CA MET A 12 10.09 -3.01 -18.09
C MET A 12 9.12 -2.82 -19.24
N LYS A 13 8.62 -3.89 -19.78
CA LYS A 13 7.61 -3.89 -20.83
C LYS A 13 6.22 -4.15 -20.24
N ARG A 14 5.28 -3.22 -20.49
CA ARG A 14 3.88 -3.46 -20.12
C ARG A 14 3.34 -4.66 -20.89
N LYS A 15 2.93 -5.71 -20.18
CA LYS A 15 2.39 -6.95 -20.73
C LYS A 15 0.87 -6.84 -20.96
N THR A 16 0.13 -6.38 -19.95
CA THR A 16 -1.32 -6.26 -20.05
C THR A 16 -1.87 -5.33 -18.97
N ARG A 17 -3.06 -4.78 -19.22
CA ARG A 17 -3.86 -4.09 -18.21
C ARG A 17 -4.69 -5.10 -17.43
N LEU A 18 -4.59 -5.06 -16.11
CA LEU A 18 -5.27 -5.97 -15.17
C LEU A 18 -6.58 -5.38 -14.63
N MET A 19 -6.60 -4.04 -14.44
CA MET A 19 -7.76 -3.28 -14.00
C MET A 19 -7.75 -1.90 -14.65
N ASN A 20 -8.89 -1.48 -15.16
CA ASN A 20 -9.12 -0.09 -15.55
C ASN A 20 -9.59 0.75 -14.34
N GLY A 21 -9.81 2.06 -14.54
CA GLY A 21 -10.25 2.96 -13.47
C GLY A 21 -11.52 2.51 -12.77
N ASP A 22 -12.53 2.09 -13.54
CA ASP A 22 -13.81 1.62 -12.99
C ASP A 22 -13.65 0.34 -12.16
N ASP A 23 -12.73 -0.56 -12.56
CA ASP A 23 -12.44 -1.77 -11.81
C ASP A 23 -11.80 -1.44 -10.47
N VAL A 24 -10.88 -0.46 -10.46
CA VAL A 24 -10.22 0.03 -9.24
C VAL A 24 -11.25 0.67 -8.31
N GLU A 25 -12.09 1.57 -8.82
CA GLU A 25 -13.13 2.22 -8.00
C GLU A 25 -14.11 1.20 -7.40
N ARG A 26 -14.53 0.19 -8.17
CA ARG A 26 -15.38 -0.91 -7.64
C ARG A 26 -14.67 -1.71 -6.56
N ALA A 27 -13.36 -1.97 -6.71
CA ALA A 27 -12.58 -2.68 -5.70
C ALA A 27 -12.45 -1.86 -4.42
N LEU A 28 -12.17 -0.55 -4.51
CA LEU A 28 -12.08 0.35 -3.37
C LEU A 28 -13.43 0.51 -2.66
N MET A 29 -14.53 0.62 -3.40
CA MET A 29 -15.87 0.67 -2.82
C MET A 29 -16.16 -0.60 -2.01
N ARG A 30 -15.82 -1.78 -2.53
CA ARG A 30 -15.97 -3.05 -1.80
C ARG A 30 -15.12 -3.10 -0.54
N ILE A 31 -13.85 -2.68 -0.61
CA ILE A 31 -12.97 -2.57 0.56
C ILE A 31 -13.58 -1.64 1.62
N SER A 32 -14.15 -0.51 1.22
CA SER A 32 -14.80 0.43 2.13
C SER A 32 -15.95 -0.21 2.89
N HIS A 33 -16.83 -0.95 2.19
CA HIS A 33 -17.91 -1.70 2.84
C HIS A 33 -17.37 -2.76 3.81
N GLN A 34 -16.32 -3.50 3.42
CA GLN A 34 -15.70 -4.52 4.30
C GLN A 34 -15.08 -3.92 5.56
N ILE A 35 -14.46 -2.73 5.46
CA ILE A 35 -13.91 -2.01 6.61
C ILE A 35 -15.05 -1.63 7.58
N ILE A 36 -16.12 -1.04 7.08
CA ILE A 36 -17.29 -0.63 7.87
C ILE A 36 -17.93 -1.87 8.55
N GLU A 37 -18.20 -2.91 7.79
CA GLU A 37 -18.81 -4.14 8.28
C GLU A 37 -17.97 -4.80 9.39
N LYS A 38 -16.65 -4.94 9.18
CA LYS A 38 -15.74 -5.58 10.15
C LYS A 38 -15.63 -4.80 11.46
N ASN A 39 -15.84 -3.50 11.42
CA ASN A 39 -15.76 -2.62 12.59
C ASN A 39 -17.14 -2.20 13.16
N HIS A 40 -18.23 -2.65 12.54
CA HIS A 40 -19.60 -2.29 12.93
C HIS A 40 -19.86 -0.78 12.88
N GLY A 41 -19.29 -0.09 11.90
CA GLY A 41 -19.37 1.36 11.70
C GLY A 41 -18.00 2.01 11.53
N THR A 42 -17.95 3.33 11.68
CA THR A 42 -16.76 4.16 11.48
C THR A 42 -16.10 4.64 12.78
N GLU A 43 -16.78 4.46 13.91
CA GLU A 43 -16.31 4.98 15.20
C GLU A 43 -14.96 4.35 15.59
N GLY A 44 -14.02 5.22 15.96
CA GLY A 44 -12.69 4.77 16.41
C GLY A 44 -11.76 4.27 15.32
N ILE A 45 -12.17 4.29 14.04
CA ILE A 45 -11.31 3.95 12.89
C ILE A 45 -10.45 5.15 12.51
N CYS A 46 -9.21 4.88 12.09
CA CYS A 46 -8.37 5.81 11.34
C CYS A 46 -7.67 5.08 10.19
N LEU A 47 -7.46 5.77 9.08
CA LEU A 47 -6.76 5.27 7.91
C LEU A 47 -5.35 5.84 7.89
N ILE A 48 -4.35 5.02 7.56
CA ILE A 48 -2.96 5.48 7.40
C ILE A 48 -2.43 4.94 6.07
N GLY A 49 -2.25 5.85 5.10
CA GLY A 49 -1.68 5.52 3.80
C GLY A 49 -0.17 5.41 3.85
N ILE A 50 0.37 4.30 3.38
CA ILE A 50 1.82 4.11 3.23
C ILE A 50 2.28 4.85 1.97
N LYS A 51 3.29 5.70 2.08
CA LYS A 51 3.85 6.43 0.93
C LYS A 51 4.46 5.44 -0.09
N THR A 52 4.28 5.68 -1.40
CA THR A 52 3.69 6.86 -2.02
C THR A 52 2.22 6.64 -2.39
N ARG A 53 1.87 5.50 -2.99
CA ARG A 53 0.54 5.22 -3.58
C ARG A 53 -0.53 4.80 -2.58
N GLY A 54 -0.14 4.33 -1.40
CA GLY A 54 -1.10 4.04 -0.31
C GLY A 54 -1.83 5.29 0.20
N VAL A 55 -1.19 6.47 0.09
CA VAL A 55 -1.81 7.73 0.55
C VAL A 55 -3.03 8.12 -0.28
N PRO A 56 -2.96 8.27 -1.61
CA PRO A 56 -4.14 8.57 -2.42
C PRO A 56 -5.21 7.46 -2.34
N LEU A 57 -4.82 6.19 -2.14
CA LEU A 57 -5.78 5.11 -1.91
C LEU A 57 -6.53 5.29 -0.59
N ALA A 58 -5.84 5.70 0.50
CA ALA A 58 -6.48 5.98 1.79
C ALA A 58 -7.50 7.12 1.69
N TYR A 59 -7.20 8.19 0.95
CA TYR A 59 -8.16 9.28 0.72
C TYR A 59 -9.37 8.82 -0.10
N ARG A 60 -9.20 7.95 -1.10
CA ARG A 60 -10.33 7.38 -1.86
C ARG A 60 -11.20 6.47 -0.99
N LEU A 61 -10.60 5.67 -0.11
CA LEU A 61 -11.34 4.87 0.87
C LEU A 61 -12.11 5.76 1.84
N GLN A 62 -11.50 6.84 2.35
CA GLN A 62 -12.17 7.83 3.19
C GLN A 62 -13.40 8.42 2.50
N GLU A 63 -13.25 8.84 1.24
CA GLU A 63 -14.36 9.43 0.48
C GLU A 63 -15.50 8.41 0.23
N ASN A 64 -15.16 7.15 -0.03
CA ASN A 64 -16.15 6.09 -0.19
C ASN A 64 -16.88 5.82 1.14
N ILE A 65 -16.15 5.75 2.27
CA ILE A 65 -16.75 5.59 3.60
C ILE A 65 -17.67 6.75 3.91
N ARG A 66 -17.27 8.00 3.59
CA ARG A 66 -18.12 9.18 3.76
C ARG A 66 -19.44 9.08 2.98
N LYS A 67 -19.39 8.55 1.74
CA LYS A 67 -20.61 8.36 0.93
C LYS A 67 -21.55 7.30 1.50
N ILE A 68 -21.00 6.30 2.21
CA ILE A 68 -21.79 5.19 2.77
C ILE A 68 -22.40 5.58 4.12
N GLU A 69 -21.60 6.16 5.03
CA GLU A 69 -21.95 6.36 6.43
C GLU A 69 -22.23 7.83 6.80
N ASN A 70 -22.07 8.78 5.86
CA ASN A 70 -22.11 10.24 6.12
C ASN A 70 -21.08 10.69 7.18
N ASP A 71 -20.07 9.87 7.46
CA ASP A 71 -18.96 10.12 8.36
C ASP A 71 -17.67 9.64 7.71
N ALA A 72 -16.53 10.17 8.12
CA ALA A 72 -15.27 9.83 7.51
C ALA A 72 -14.16 9.65 8.55
N PRO A 73 -13.48 8.49 8.59
CA PRO A 73 -12.32 8.31 9.45
C PRO A 73 -11.20 9.28 9.06
N PRO A 74 -10.40 9.77 10.03
CA PRO A 74 -9.25 10.61 9.73
C PRO A 74 -8.21 9.84 8.94
N VAL A 75 -7.47 10.54 8.05
CA VAL A 75 -6.41 9.97 7.22
C VAL A 75 -5.07 10.55 7.64
N GLY A 76 -4.10 9.67 7.88
CA GLY A 76 -2.70 10.00 8.09
C GLY A 76 -1.82 9.44 6.98
N THR A 77 -0.60 9.93 6.93
CA THR A 77 0.45 9.54 5.98
C THR A 77 1.62 8.92 6.73
N LEU A 78 2.09 7.76 6.29
CA LEU A 78 3.23 7.06 6.86
C LEU A 78 4.35 6.94 5.83
N ASP A 79 5.52 7.48 6.18
CA ASP A 79 6.74 7.32 5.40
C ASP A 79 7.61 6.22 6.04
N ILE A 80 7.84 5.14 5.30
CA ILE A 80 8.63 4.00 5.75
C ILE A 80 10.01 3.91 5.10
N THR A 81 10.41 4.93 4.34
CA THR A 81 11.68 4.90 3.57
C THR A 81 12.88 4.58 4.47
N LEU A 82 12.87 5.06 5.71
CA LEU A 82 13.95 4.82 6.69
C LEU A 82 13.84 3.47 7.44
N TYR A 83 12.79 2.69 7.20
CA TYR A 83 12.57 1.39 7.87
C TYR A 83 12.78 0.21 6.92
N ARG A 84 13.19 0.45 5.68
CA ARG A 84 13.41 -0.60 4.70
C ARG A 84 14.75 -1.29 4.96
N ASP A 85 14.70 -2.62 5.13
CA ASP A 85 15.87 -3.47 5.41
C ASP A 85 16.84 -3.60 4.22
N ASP A 86 16.43 -3.13 3.04
CA ASP A 86 17.18 -3.18 1.78
C ASP A 86 18.12 -1.97 1.60
N LEU A 87 18.07 -0.98 2.51
CA LEU A 87 19.03 0.13 2.54
C LEU A 87 20.16 -0.19 3.50
N THR A 88 21.27 -0.67 2.95
CA THR A 88 22.52 -1.00 3.67
C THR A 88 23.29 0.24 4.10
N ASP A 89 22.77 1.03 5.04
CA ASP A 89 23.56 1.98 5.81
C ASP A 89 23.09 2.03 7.25
N ILE A 90 23.82 1.28 8.06
CA ILE A 90 23.69 1.28 9.52
C ILE A 90 24.30 2.59 10.04
N ALA A 91 23.51 3.62 10.25
CA ALA A 91 23.78 4.61 11.29
C ALA A 91 22.73 5.73 11.32
N LYS A 92 22.15 5.89 12.47
CA LYS A 92 21.32 6.96 13.04
C LYS A 92 19.87 6.54 13.25
N GLU A 93 19.37 6.87 14.44
CA GLU A 93 17.96 6.71 14.80
C GLU A 93 17.09 7.22 13.64
N PRO A 94 16.14 6.40 13.14
CA PRO A 94 15.32 6.79 12.01
C PRO A 94 14.49 8.00 12.41
N GLN A 95 14.85 9.17 11.89
CA GLN A 95 14.00 10.34 11.97
C GLN A 95 12.80 10.08 11.09
N ILE A 96 11.61 10.18 11.65
CA ILE A 96 10.32 10.00 10.95
C ILE A 96 10.08 11.24 10.06
N SER A 97 10.94 11.46 9.06
CA SER A 97 10.78 12.55 8.12
C SER A 97 9.69 12.17 7.11
N GLY A 98 8.65 12.99 7.03
CA GLY A 98 7.57 12.81 6.06
C GLY A 98 6.37 11.96 6.54
N THR A 99 6.37 11.47 7.77
CA THR A 99 5.18 10.91 8.43
C THR A 99 4.33 12.05 8.99
N ASP A 100 3.04 12.06 8.66
CA ASP A 100 2.06 13.01 9.15
C ASP A 100 0.79 12.25 9.57
N VAL A 101 0.66 12.03 10.90
CA VAL A 101 -0.50 11.38 11.51
C VAL A 101 -1.04 12.33 12.58
N PRO A 102 -1.91 13.30 12.20
CA PRO A 102 -2.34 14.41 13.06
C PRO A 102 -3.43 14.02 14.08
N PHE A 103 -3.49 12.75 14.47
CA PHE A 103 -4.45 12.22 15.43
C PHE A 103 -3.80 11.10 16.27
N PRO A 104 -4.30 10.85 17.51
CA PRO A 104 -3.81 9.75 18.32
C PRO A 104 -4.23 8.41 17.74
N VAL A 105 -3.30 7.43 17.69
CA VAL A 105 -3.58 6.05 17.26
C VAL A 105 -3.91 5.13 18.46
N THR A 106 -3.61 5.55 19.69
CA THR A 106 -3.86 4.77 20.90
C THR A 106 -5.35 4.50 21.05
N ASP A 107 -5.70 3.24 21.33
CA ASP A 107 -7.05 2.70 21.47
C ASP A 107 -7.93 2.79 20.19
N LYS A 108 -7.35 3.21 19.06
CA LYS A 108 -8.01 3.26 17.76
C LYS A 108 -7.83 1.97 16.96
N VAL A 109 -8.72 1.74 16.02
CA VAL A 109 -8.56 0.74 14.96
C VAL A 109 -7.83 1.42 13.80
N VAL A 110 -6.59 1.04 13.57
CA VAL A 110 -5.78 1.57 12.46
C VAL A 110 -5.96 0.67 11.25
N VAL A 111 -6.30 1.25 10.10
CA VAL A 111 -6.25 0.56 8.80
C VAL A 111 -5.07 1.11 8.02
N LEU A 112 -4.00 0.31 7.91
CA LEU A 112 -2.88 0.58 7.02
C LEU A 112 -3.31 0.35 5.59
N VAL A 113 -3.01 1.29 4.70
CA VAL A 113 -3.40 1.23 3.28
C VAL A 113 -2.18 1.25 2.40
N ASP A 114 -2.07 0.27 1.50
CA ASP A 114 -0.99 0.17 0.52
C ASP A 114 -1.56 -0.21 -0.87
N ASP A 115 -0.78 -0.05 -1.91
CA ASP A 115 -1.16 -0.39 -3.28
C ASP A 115 -0.99 -1.90 -3.56
N VAL A 116 0.19 -2.46 -3.29
CA VAL A 116 0.53 -3.85 -3.60
C VAL A 116 1.21 -4.52 -2.42
N ILE A 117 0.66 -5.65 -1.96
CA ILE A 117 1.41 -6.51 -1.05
C ILE A 117 2.13 -7.61 -1.84
N TYR A 118 3.44 -7.74 -1.60
CA TYR A 118 4.35 -8.72 -2.21
C TYR A 118 5.01 -9.59 -1.14
N THR A 119 6.24 -9.29 -0.73
CA THR A 119 6.98 -10.03 0.31
C THR A 119 6.47 -9.77 1.72
N ALA A 120 5.70 -8.72 1.91
CA ALA A 120 5.19 -8.15 3.16
C ALA A 120 6.25 -7.39 4.01
N ARG A 121 7.45 -7.11 3.48
CA ARG A 121 8.47 -6.31 4.18
C ARG A 121 7.98 -4.88 4.44
N THR A 122 7.37 -4.23 3.46
CA THR A 122 6.72 -2.92 3.58
C THR A 122 5.69 -2.92 4.72
N ALA A 123 4.81 -3.92 4.74
CA ALA A 123 3.78 -4.04 5.78
C ALA A 123 4.39 -4.22 7.18
N ARG A 124 5.47 -5.00 7.33
CA ARG A 124 6.20 -5.14 8.60
C ARG A 124 6.73 -3.78 9.06
N CYS A 125 7.43 -3.07 8.18
CA CYS A 125 7.98 -1.74 8.51
C CYS A 125 6.88 -0.75 8.92
N ALA A 126 5.74 -0.78 8.24
CA ALA A 126 4.60 0.07 8.56
C ALA A 126 3.99 -0.28 9.93
N LEU A 127 3.88 -1.57 10.27
CA LEU A 127 3.45 -2.00 11.60
C LEU A 127 4.38 -1.50 12.70
N ASP A 128 5.70 -1.66 12.52
CA ASP A 128 6.71 -1.17 13.48
C ASP A 128 6.61 0.35 13.67
N ALA A 129 6.39 1.10 12.58
CA ALA A 129 6.24 2.55 12.63
C ALA A 129 4.96 2.98 13.36
N VAL A 130 3.82 2.35 13.10
CA VAL A 130 2.56 2.65 13.79
C VAL A 130 2.66 2.37 15.29
N MET A 131 3.31 1.27 15.69
CA MET A 131 3.49 0.93 17.11
C MET A 131 4.36 1.94 17.85
N LYS A 132 5.21 2.71 17.17
CA LYS A 132 5.96 3.83 17.76
C LYS A 132 5.12 5.09 17.95
N LEU A 133 4.04 5.27 17.17
CA LEU A 133 3.12 6.40 17.31
C LEU A 133 2.17 6.24 18.50
N GLY A 134 1.95 5.01 18.99
CA GLY A 134 1.07 4.71 20.11
C GLY A 134 0.69 3.24 20.16
N ARG A 135 -0.32 2.92 20.98
CA ARG A 135 -0.84 1.55 21.14
C ARG A 135 -2.25 1.45 20.55
N PRO A 136 -2.40 1.16 19.24
CA PRO A 136 -3.71 0.91 18.65
C PRO A 136 -4.38 -0.31 19.30
N SER A 137 -5.71 -0.29 19.37
CA SER A 137 -6.48 -1.45 19.83
C SER A 137 -6.39 -2.60 18.81
N ARG A 138 -6.26 -2.25 17.53
CA ARG A 138 -6.16 -3.20 16.42
C ARG A 138 -5.50 -2.53 15.22
N VAL A 139 -4.77 -3.31 14.43
CA VAL A 139 -4.23 -2.86 13.14
C VAL A 139 -4.70 -3.84 12.06
N TYR A 140 -5.28 -3.30 11.00
CA TYR A 140 -5.63 -4.02 9.78
C TYR A 140 -4.79 -3.53 8.61
N LEU A 141 -4.60 -4.37 7.62
CA LEU A 141 -3.94 -4.04 6.36
C LEU A 141 -4.92 -4.14 5.20
N ALA A 142 -5.09 -3.05 4.47
CA ALA A 142 -5.87 -2.96 3.25
C ALA A 142 -4.94 -2.74 2.05
N VAL A 143 -5.06 -3.55 1.01
CA VAL A 143 -4.27 -3.41 -0.22
C VAL A 143 -5.16 -3.48 -1.45
N LEU A 144 -4.82 -2.72 -2.48
CA LEU A 144 -5.52 -2.84 -3.74
C LEU A 144 -5.21 -4.18 -4.41
N ILE A 145 -3.94 -4.60 -4.42
CA ILE A 145 -3.49 -5.83 -5.06
C ILE A 145 -2.71 -6.72 -4.09
N ASP A 146 -3.08 -7.99 -4.07
CA ASP A 146 -2.27 -9.06 -3.49
C ASP A 146 -1.67 -9.90 -4.63
N ARG A 147 -0.34 -9.84 -4.80
CA ARG A 147 0.36 -10.58 -5.85
C ARG A 147 0.99 -11.91 -5.42
N GLY A 148 0.81 -12.30 -4.17
CA GLY A 148 1.43 -13.50 -3.61
C GLY A 148 2.90 -13.32 -3.22
N HIS A 149 3.66 -14.42 -3.20
CA HIS A 149 5.11 -14.47 -2.91
C HIS A 149 5.53 -13.90 -1.55
N ARG A 150 4.77 -14.20 -0.49
CA ARG A 150 5.09 -13.78 0.88
C ARG A 150 6.41 -14.38 1.36
N GLU A 151 7.24 -13.52 1.96
CA GLU A 151 8.43 -13.93 2.73
C GLU A 151 8.17 -13.85 4.24
N LEU A 152 7.20 -13.03 4.65
CA LEU A 152 6.79 -12.88 6.04
C LEU A 152 5.34 -13.38 6.23
N PRO A 153 4.96 -13.87 7.42
CA PRO A 153 3.64 -14.41 7.68
C PRO A 153 2.59 -13.30 7.90
N ILE A 154 2.59 -12.28 7.03
CA ILE A 154 1.67 -11.14 7.06
C ILE A 154 0.75 -11.22 5.84
N ARG A 155 -0.56 -11.11 6.08
CA ARG A 155 -1.59 -11.08 5.05
C ARG A 155 -2.42 -9.81 5.20
N ALA A 156 -2.92 -9.30 4.07
CA ALA A 156 -3.88 -8.22 4.12
C ALA A 156 -5.25 -8.73 4.57
N ASP A 157 -5.92 -7.92 5.40
CA ASP A 157 -7.29 -8.17 5.88
C ASP A 157 -8.32 -7.83 4.81
N PHE A 158 -8.03 -6.81 4.00
CA PHE A 158 -8.88 -6.33 2.92
C PHE A 158 -8.07 -6.29 1.64
N VAL A 159 -8.57 -6.98 0.60
CA VAL A 159 -7.86 -7.11 -0.68
C VAL A 159 -8.79 -6.72 -1.82
N GLY A 160 -8.34 -5.78 -2.64
CA GLY A 160 -9.05 -5.38 -3.85
C GLY A 160 -9.09 -6.51 -4.89
N LYS A 161 -7.94 -7.06 -5.25
CA LYS A 161 -7.85 -8.18 -6.18
C LYS A 161 -6.62 -9.04 -5.90
N ASN A 162 -6.78 -10.36 -5.94
CA ASN A 162 -5.66 -11.30 -5.92
C ASN A 162 -5.18 -11.53 -7.35
N ILE A 163 -3.89 -11.32 -7.58
CA ILE A 163 -3.25 -11.45 -8.90
C ILE A 163 -1.96 -12.25 -8.72
N PRO A 164 -2.02 -13.59 -8.77
CA PRO A 164 -0.81 -14.39 -8.73
C PRO A 164 0.06 -14.07 -9.95
N THR A 165 1.31 -13.73 -9.69
CA THR A 165 2.31 -13.36 -10.71
C THR A 165 3.49 -14.32 -10.69
N SER A 166 4.29 -14.33 -11.74
CA SER A 166 5.62 -14.95 -11.71
C SER A 166 6.63 -14.02 -11.02
N LYS A 167 7.82 -14.55 -10.70
CA LYS A 167 8.90 -13.72 -10.14
C LYS A 167 9.41 -12.66 -11.10
N ASN A 168 9.31 -12.94 -12.42
CA ASN A 168 9.73 -12.04 -13.49
C ASN A 168 8.64 -11.04 -13.92
N GLU A 169 7.56 -10.98 -13.19
CA GLU A 169 6.47 -10.04 -13.45
C GLU A 169 6.37 -9.05 -12.29
N MET A 170 5.96 -7.83 -12.59
CA MET A 170 5.71 -6.78 -11.61
C MET A 170 4.32 -6.21 -11.83
N VAL A 171 3.59 -5.97 -10.75
CA VAL A 171 2.31 -5.25 -10.78
C VAL A 171 2.58 -3.79 -10.47
N GLY A 172 2.17 -2.90 -11.37
CA GLY A 172 2.19 -1.46 -11.16
C GLY A 172 0.78 -0.92 -10.96
N VAL A 173 0.56 -0.23 -9.86
CA VAL A 173 -0.66 0.54 -9.62
C VAL A 173 -0.40 1.96 -10.06
N LEU A 174 -1.24 2.47 -10.95
CA LEU A 174 -1.22 3.86 -11.42
C LEU A 174 -2.36 4.58 -10.71
N ILE A 175 -2.07 5.69 -10.04
CA ILE A 175 -3.08 6.45 -9.28
C ILE A 175 -2.75 7.94 -9.24
N PRO A 176 -3.68 8.83 -9.66
CA PRO A 176 -3.53 10.26 -9.45
C PRO A 176 -3.50 10.64 -7.94
N PRO A 177 -2.67 11.62 -7.53
CA PRO A 177 -1.85 12.50 -8.35
C PRO A 177 -0.45 11.97 -8.68
N CYS A 178 -0.09 10.76 -8.23
CA CYS A 178 1.24 10.19 -8.46
C CYS A 178 1.46 9.83 -9.94
N ASP A 179 0.38 9.44 -10.62
CA ASP A 179 0.37 8.99 -12.01
C ASP A 179 -0.75 9.73 -12.78
N GLU A 180 -0.72 9.68 -14.12
CA GLU A 180 -1.68 10.39 -14.96
C GLU A 180 -3.06 9.72 -15.01
N GLU A 181 -3.13 8.42 -14.79
CA GLU A 181 -4.35 7.62 -14.88
C GLU A 181 -4.57 6.74 -13.66
N LEU A 182 -5.79 6.20 -13.51
CA LEU A 182 -6.14 5.20 -12.50
C LEU A 182 -6.23 3.83 -13.18
N ALA A 183 -5.28 2.95 -12.89
CA ALA A 183 -5.22 1.63 -13.50
C ALA A 183 -4.31 0.67 -12.71
N VAL A 184 -4.38 -0.62 -13.05
CA VAL A 184 -3.40 -1.62 -12.61
C VAL A 184 -2.88 -2.34 -13.84
N ASP A 185 -1.58 -2.30 -14.04
CA ASP A 185 -0.90 -2.92 -15.16
C ASP A 185 0.07 -4.01 -14.70
N LEU A 186 0.24 -5.04 -15.53
CA LEU A 186 1.26 -6.08 -15.38
C LEU A 186 2.42 -5.75 -16.30
N TYR A 187 3.62 -5.79 -15.74
CA TYR A 187 4.87 -5.58 -16.45
C TYR A 187 5.70 -6.86 -16.42
N GLU A 188 6.42 -7.12 -17.49
CA GLU A 188 7.45 -8.13 -17.58
C GLU A 188 8.81 -7.47 -17.35
N ILE A 189 9.59 -8.05 -16.44
CA ILE A 189 10.95 -7.61 -16.15
C ILE A 189 11.85 -8.33 -17.17
N GLY A 190 12.40 -7.57 -18.11
CA GLY A 190 13.36 -8.11 -19.10
C GLY A 190 14.58 -8.68 -18.38
N ASN A 191 14.99 -9.89 -18.74
CA ASN A 191 16.30 -10.40 -18.35
C ASN A 191 17.36 -9.50 -19.01
N ILE A 192 18.08 -8.73 -18.22
CA ILE A 192 19.37 -8.19 -18.65
C ILE A 192 20.28 -9.41 -18.76
N GLY A 193 20.43 -9.92 -19.97
CA GLY A 193 21.36 -10.99 -20.24
C GLY A 193 22.75 -10.56 -19.76
N CYS A 194 23.28 -11.22 -18.74
CA CYS A 194 24.71 -11.29 -18.56
C CYS A 194 25.26 -11.98 -19.79
N GLU A 195 25.57 -11.24 -20.84
CA GLU A 195 26.58 -11.71 -21.84
C GLU A 195 27.91 -11.71 -21.11
N CYS A 196 28.23 -12.86 -20.52
CA CYS A 196 29.58 -13.15 -20.12
C CYS A 196 30.43 -13.25 -21.40
N ILE A 197 31.31 -12.28 -21.62
CA ILE A 197 32.48 -12.41 -22.49
C ILE A 197 33.61 -12.95 -21.63
#